data_2b3f2758a019937f23b0ec85c86a5d82
#
_entry.id   2b3f2758a019937f23b0ec85c86a5d82
#
_cell.length_a   1.000
_cell.length_b   1.000
_cell.length_c   1.000
_cell.angle_alpha   90.00
_cell.angle_beta   90.00
_cell.angle_gamma   90.00
#
_symmetry.space_group_name_H-M   'P 1'
#
loop_
_entity.id
_entity.type
_entity.pdbx_description
1 polymer ?
#
loop_
_entity_poly.entity_id
_entity_poly.type
_entity_poly.pdbx_seq_one_letter_code
_entity_poly.pdbx_strand_id
1 'polypeptide(L)'
;MPSLDTKQLKAQLKEEKFERSYLIYGEEDYLKHYYSELIASKCVASGMEGFNLKRFDYSQGSTFEEVRAASETLPAFGGYACVVAKDYPLDSIYSSDKSAFESFLKELPDSTVIIFLQDTVSVDAKRSAKYKSIIAQFQKYGAEICFDRLDVTSLTKIIMSGAAKRGCNI
;
A
#
# COMPACT_ATOMS: atom_id res chain seq x y z
N MET A 1 -11.26 9.14 -3.04
CA MET A 1 -10.19 10.12 -2.76
C MET A 1 -9.26 10.19 -3.96
N PRO A 2 -8.61 11.30 -4.21
CA PRO A 2 -7.65 11.39 -5.31
C PRO A 2 -6.38 10.59 -5.01
N SER A 3 -5.55 10.40 -6.05
CA SER A 3 -4.19 9.92 -5.92
C SER A 3 -3.44 10.70 -4.82
N LEU A 4 -2.85 10.00 -3.86
CA LEU A 4 -2.05 10.62 -2.82
C LEU A 4 -0.63 10.89 -3.32
N ASP A 5 -0.22 12.13 -3.26
CA ASP A 5 1.20 12.45 -3.43
C ASP A 5 2.00 12.17 -2.13
N THR A 6 3.32 12.14 -2.26
CA THR A 6 4.21 11.85 -1.12
C THR A 6 4.09 12.87 0.03
N LYS A 7 3.71 14.12 -0.27
CA LYS A 7 3.54 15.17 0.72
C LYS A 7 2.25 14.96 1.53
N GLN A 8 1.17 14.63 0.84
CA GLN A 8 -0.12 14.31 1.44
C GLN A 8 -0.02 13.05 2.30
N LEU A 9 0.63 12.00 1.78
CA LEU A 9 0.88 10.77 2.55
C LEU A 9 1.67 11.04 3.83
N LYS A 10 2.76 11.80 3.75
CA LYS A 10 3.53 12.18 4.95
C LYS A 10 2.71 12.96 5.97
N ALA A 11 1.83 13.84 5.53
CA ALA A 11 0.95 14.59 6.41
C ALA A 11 -0.04 13.66 7.13
N GLN A 12 -0.70 12.75 6.38
CA GLN A 12 -1.60 11.75 6.96
C GLN A 12 -0.88 10.86 7.99
N LEU A 13 0.30 10.36 7.66
CA LEU A 13 1.08 9.51 8.56
C LEU A 13 1.56 10.24 9.82
N LYS A 14 1.81 11.55 9.74
CA LYS A 14 2.14 12.37 10.91
C LYS A 14 0.94 12.59 11.83
N GLU A 15 -0.25 12.66 11.26
CA GLU A 15 -1.51 12.80 11.99
C GLU A 15 -2.09 11.46 12.44
N GLU A 16 -1.40 10.35 12.18
CA GLU A 16 -1.85 8.97 12.44
C GLU A 16 -3.22 8.66 11.81
N LYS A 17 -3.48 9.27 10.65
CA LYS A 17 -4.68 9.02 9.84
C LYS A 17 -4.33 8.04 8.73
N PHE A 18 -4.99 6.90 8.75
CA PHE A 18 -4.76 5.84 7.77
C PHE A 18 -6.02 5.61 6.94
N GLU A 19 -5.80 5.37 5.64
CA GLU A 19 -6.84 4.82 4.79
C GLU A 19 -6.97 3.31 5.03
N ARG A 20 -8.16 2.76 4.83
CA ARG A 20 -8.38 1.32 5.01
C ARG A 20 -7.66 0.47 3.97
N SER A 21 -7.45 1.03 2.78
CA SER A 21 -6.70 0.34 1.73
C SER A 21 -5.77 1.29 0.99
N TYR A 22 -4.59 0.77 0.63
CA TYR A 22 -3.61 1.44 -0.21
C TYR A 22 -3.24 0.57 -1.40
N LEU A 23 -3.20 1.15 -2.58
CA LEU A 23 -2.55 0.57 -3.76
C LEU A 23 -1.25 1.32 -4.02
N ILE A 24 -0.11 0.64 -3.89
CA ILE A 24 1.22 1.20 -4.13
C ILE A 24 1.81 0.55 -5.37
N TYR A 25 2.16 1.36 -6.37
CA TYR A 25 2.72 0.89 -7.64
C TYR A 25 3.63 1.94 -8.28
N GLY A 26 4.22 1.63 -9.42
CA GLY A 26 5.09 2.52 -10.19
C GLY A 26 6.48 1.93 -10.43
N GLU A 27 7.37 2.75 -10.98
CA GLU A 27 8.69 2.30 -11.42
C GLU A 27 9.80 2.46 -10.35
N GLU A 28 9.54 3.24 -9.29
CA GLU A 28 10.54 3.52 -8.24
C GLU A 28 10.45 2.51 -7.09
N ASP A 29 11.16 1.40 -7.22
CA ASP A 29 11.13 0.27 -6.28
C ASP A 29 11.46 0.70 -4.85
N TYR A 30 12.52 1.49 -4.68
CA TYR A 30 12.91 1.98 -3.36
C TYR A 30 11.78 2.73 -2.66
N LEU A 31 11.08 3.61 -3.36
CA LEU A 31 10.00 4.41 -2.77
C LEU A 31 8.77 3.56 -2.47
N LYS A 32 8.43 2.61 -3.34
CA LYS A 32 7.35 1.65 -3.10
C LYS A 32 7.57 0.91 -1.77
N HIS A 33 8.75 0.31 -1.61
CA HIS A 33 9.11 -0.40 -0.38
C HIS A 33 9.16 0.52 0.83
N TYR A 34 9.84 1.65 0.71
CA TYR A 34 9.97 2.61 1.81
C TYR A 34 8.62 3.07 2.36
N TYR A 35 7.69 3.47 1.49
CA TYR A 35 6.39 3.96 1.95
C TYR A 35 5.46 2.84 2.40
N SER A 36 5.52 1.66 1.80
CA SER A 36 4.80 0.48 2.29
C SER A 36 5.21 0.15 3.73
N GLU A 37 6.52 0.10 4.01
CA GLU A 37 7.05 -0.14 5.36
C GLU A 37 6.71 1.00 6.33
N LEU A 38 6.78 2.24 5.86
CA LEU A 38 6.45 3.40 6.68
C LEU A 38 4.98 3.40 7.11
N ILE A 39 4.04 3.09 6.22
CA ILE A 39 2.63 2.94 6.55
C ILE A 39 2.45 1.80 7.57
N ALA A 40 3.02 0.62 7.28
CA ALA A 40 2.90 -0.55 8.15
C ALA A 40 3.45 -0.29 9.56
N SER A 41 4.63 0.34 9.66
CA SER A 41 5.26 0.64 10.95
C SER A 41 4.54 1.75 11.75
N LYS A 42 3.80 2.62 11.07
CA LYS A 42 3.07 3.70 11.73
C LYS A 42 1.68 3.29 12.20
N CYS A 43 1.00 2.42 11.45
CA CYS A 43 -0.35 2.01 11.82
C CYS A 43 -0.35 0.91 12.90
N VAL A 44 0.68 0.07 12.99
CA VAL A 44 0.79 -0.96 14.01
C VAL A 44 1.55 -0.44 15.23
N ALA A 45 0.97 -0.62 16.41
CA ALA A 45 1.61 -0.18 17.66
C ALA A 45 2.92 -0.94 17.88
N SER A 46 3.94 -0.23 18.37
CA SER A 46 5.26 -0.81 18.67
C SER A 46 5.16 -1.99 19.62
N GLY A 47 5.79 -3.09 19.26
CA GLY A 47 5.74 -4.35 20.00
C GLY A 47 4.53 -5.23 19.66
N MET A 48 3.59 -4.76 18.82
CA MET A 48 2.43 -5.53 18.38
C MET A 48 2.56 -6.08 16.97
N GLU A 49 3.72 -5.90 16.32
CA GLU A 49 3.95 -6.29 14.92
C GLU A 49 3.72 -7.79 14.71
N GLY A 50 4.13 -8.62 15.65
CA GLY A 50 3.93 -10.09 15.61
C GLY A 50 2.47 -10.52 15.59
N PHE A 51 1.57 -9.69 16.11
CA PHE A 51 0.13 -9.97 16.19
C PHE A 51 -0.66 -9.26 15.11
N ASN A 52 -0.35 -7.99 14.89
CA ASN A 52 -1.17 -7.08 14.08
C ASN A 52 -0.60 -6.78 12.69
N LEU A 53 0.61 -7.25 12.35
CA LEU A 53 1.19 -7.09 11.02
C LEU A 53 1.33 -8.45 10.33
N LYS A 54 0.63 -8.62 9.22
CA LYS A 54 0.70 -9.83 8.39
C LYS A 54 1.20 -9.48 7.00
N ARG A 55 2.06 -10.33 6.45
CA ARG A 55 2.65 -10.16 5.12
C ARG A 55 2.36 -11.38 4.27
N PHE A 56 1.88 -11.13 3.08
CA PHE A 56 1.60 -12.14 2.08
C PHE A 56 2.31 -11.77 0.78
N ASP A 57 2.95 -12.76 0.17
CA ASP A 57 3.61 -12.62 -1.13
C ASP A 57 3.04 -13.65 -2.09
N TYR A 58 2.41 -13.18 -3.16
CA TYR A 58 1.80 -14.05 -4.15
C TYR A 58 2.82 -14.98 -4.82
N SER A 59 4.05 -14.51 -5.04
CA SER A 59 5.13 -15.32 -5.62
C SER A 59 5.53 -16.53 -4.77
N GLN A 60 5.20 -16.49 -3.47
CA GLN A 60 5.46 -17.58 -2.52
C GLN A 60 4.25 -18.50 -2.28
N GLY A 61 3.22 -18.35 -3.10
CA GLY A 61 2.05 -19.23 -3.08
C GLY A 61 0.93 -18.79 -2.13
N SER A 62 1.01 -17.59 -1.53
CA SER A 62 -0.08 -17.07 -0.71
C SER A 62 -1.30 -16.73 -1.57
N THR A 63 -2.48 -17.10 -1.10
CA THR A 63 -3.75 -16.92 -1.80
C THR A 63 -4.42 -15.61 -1.45
N PHE A 64 -5.33 -15.13 -2.31
CA PHE A 64 -6.12 -13.93 -2.01
C PHE A 64 -7.12 -14.17 -0.87
N GLU A 65 -7.59 -15.41 -0.68
CA GLU A 65 -8.47 -15.77 0.44
C GLU A 65 -7.76 -15.63 1.79
N GLU A 66 -6.47 -15.95 1.87
CA GLU A 66 -5.66 -15.72 3.07
C GLU A 66 -5.54 -14.23 3.38
N VAL A 67 -5.36 -13.38 2.37
CA VAL A 67 -5.33 -11.92 2.50
C VAL A 67 -6.69 -11.41 3.01
N ARG A 68 -7.81 -11.90 2.45
CA ARG A 68 -9.16 -11.54 2.90
C ARG A 68 -9.36 -11.90 4.37
N ALA A 69 -9.13 -13.15 4.73
CA ALA A 69 -9.30 -13.64 6.09
C ALA A 69 -8.43 -12.84 7.11
N ALA A 70 -7.20 -12.51 6.72
CA ALA A 70 -6.33 -11.68 7.54
C ALA A 70 -6.85 -10.25 7.70
N SER A 71 -7.46 -9.68 6.64
CA SER A 71 -8.00 -8.31 6.66
C SER A 71 -9.28 -8.17 7.48
N GLU A 72 -10.01 -9.25 7.66
CA GLU A 72 -11.21 -9.32 8.50
C GLU A 72 -10.88 -9.53 9.98
N THR A 73 -9.62 -9.89 10.31
CA THR A 73 -9.18 -10.12 11.67
C THR A 73 -8.98 -8.80 12.41
N LEU A 74 -9.65 -8.65 13.55
CA LEU A 74 -9.48 -7.46 14.39
C LEU A 74 -8.09 -7.43 15.05
N PRO A 75 -7.53 -6.22 15.25
CA PRO A 75 -6.23 -6.09 15.90
C PRO A 75 -6.27 -6.58 17.35
N ALA A 76 -5.23 -7.28 17.75
CA ALA A 76 -5.02 -7.62 19.14
C ALA A 76 -4.67 -6.36 19.96
N PHE A 77 -5.25 -6.23 21.13
CA PHE A 77 -4.99 -5.13 22.07
C PHE A 77 -5.30 -3.71 21.55
N GLY A 78 -6.15 -3.59 20.52
CA GLY A 78 -6.55 -2.31 19.94
C GLY A 78 -5.59 -1.77 18.87
N GLY A 79 -5.83 -0.55 18.40
CA GLY A 79 -5.08 0.05 17.30
C GLY A 79 -5.52 -0.47 15.92
N TYR A 80 -4.56 -0.64 15.02
CA TYR A 80 -4.80 -1.13 13.67
C TYR A 80 -4.16 -2.50 13.44
N ALA A 81 -4.84 -3.34 12.67
CA ALA A 81 -4.24 -4.50 11.99
C ALA A 81 -3.74 -4.05 10.62
N CYS A 82 -2.55 -4.45 10.25
CA CYS A 82 -1.96 -4.16 8.96
C CYS A 82 -1.72 -5.44 8.16
N VAL A 83 -2.18 -5.46 6.92
CA VAL A 83 -1.95 -6.55 5.97
C VAL A 83 -1.18 -6.01 4.77
N VAL A 84 -0.01 -6.56 4.49
CA VAL A 84 0.76 -6.24 3.29
C VAL A 84 0.62 -7.39 2.30
N ALA A 85 0.01 -7.12 1.15
CA ALA A 85 -0.24 -8.06 0.08
C ALA A 85 0.62 -7.69 -1.14
N LYS A 86 1.69 -8.45 -1.36
CA LYS A 86 2.69 -8.18 -2.40
C LYS A 86 2.39 -8.96 -3.68
N ASP A 87 2.45 -8.25 -4.80
CA ASP A 87 2.41 -8.79 -6.17
C ASP A 87 1.18 -9.66 -6.51
N TYR A 88 0.04 -9.37 -5.89
CA TYR A 88 -1.20 -10.04 -6.24
C TYR A 88 -1.69 -9.62 -7.64
N PRO A 89 -2.17 -10.56 -8.47
CA PRO A 89 -2.67 -10.27 -9.82
C PRO A 89 -4.06 -9.61 -9.75
N LEU A 90 -4.07 -8.33 -9.38
CA LEU A 90 -5.30 -7.57 -9.13
C LEU A 90 -6.22 -7.51 -10.35
N ASP A 91 -5.66 -7.49 -11.56
CA ASP A 91 -6.41 -7.50 -12.82
C ASP A 91 -7.20 -8.80 -13.01
N SER A 92 -6.62 -9.94 -12.62
CA SER A 92 -7.28 -11.25 -12.67
C SER A 92 -8.31 -11.38 -11.56
N ILE A 93 -7.98 -10.98 -10.33
CA ILE A 93 -8.89 -11.00 -9.18
C ILE A 93 -10.10 -10.11 -9.45
N TYR A 94 -9.88 -8.88 -9.91
CA TYR A 94 -10.96 -7.96 -10.25
C TYR A 94 -11.82 -8.45 -11.42
N SER A 95 -11.21 -9.08 -12.43
CA SER A 95 -11.94 -9.59 -13.59
C SER A 95 -12.75 -10.85 -13.29
N SER A 96 -12.34 -11.65 -12.30
CA SER A 96 -13.08 -12.86 -11.90
C SER A 96 -14.40 -12.51 -11.21
N ASP A 97 -14.39 -11.53 -10.31
CA ASP A 97 -15.60 -11.03 -9.65
C ASP A 97 -15.41 -9.57 -9.21
N LYS A 98 -15.87 -8.65 -10.05
CA LYS A 98 -15.80 -7.20 -9.78
C LYS A 98 -16.60 -6.80 -8.54
N SER A 99 -17.76 -7.40 -8.36
CA SER A 99 -18.65 -7.09 -7.24
C SER A 99 -18.05 -7.54 -5.92
N ALA A 100 -17.48 -8.74 -5.89
CA ALA A 100 -16.79 -9.25 -4.70
C ALA A 100 -15.56 -8.42 -4.35
N PHE A 101 -14.78 -7.99 -5.35
CA PHE A 101 -13.62 -7.11 -5.12
C PHE A 101 -14.03 -5.73 -4.57
N GLU A 102 -15.07 -5.13 -5.13
CA GLU A 102 -15.62 -3.85 -4.65
C GLU A 102 -16.16 -3.99 -3.21
N SER A 103 -16.94 -5.03 -2.93
CA SER A 103 -17.47 -5.31 -1.60
C SER A 103 -16.34 -5.53 -0.60
N PHE A 104 -15.30 -6.26 -0.97
CA PHE A 104 -14.12 -6.46 -0.12
C PHE A 104 -13.49 -5.14 0.31
N LEU A 105 -13.21 -4.22 -0.61
CA LEU A 105 -12.61 -2.92 -0.26
C LEU A 105 -13.56 -2.03 0.55
N LYS A 106 -14.86 -2.08 0.25
CA LYS A 106 -15.89 -1.30 0.94
C LYS A 106 -16.11 -1.76 2.38
N GLU A 107 -16.07 -3.05 2.62
CA GLU A 107 -16.43 -3.69 3.90
C GLU A 107 -15.23 -3.92 4.82
N LEU A 108 -14.03 -3.48 4.44
CA LEU A 108 -12.86 -3.52 5.32
C LEU A 108 -13.16 -2.86 6.67
N PRO A 109 -12.82 -3.49 7.80
CA PRO A 109 -12.98 -2.89 9.12
C PRO A 109 -12.23 -1.55 9.23
N ASP A 110 -12.76 -0.61 9.96
CA ASP A 110 -12.10 0.70 10.19
C ASP A 110 -10.77 0.58 10.94
N SER A 111 -10.58 -0.52 11.65
CA SER A 111 -9.33 -0.86 12.34
C SER A 111 -8.33 -1.66 11.48
N THR A 112 -8.60 -1.83 10.20
CA THR A 112 -7.73 -2.57 9.27
C THR A 112 -7.12 -1.63 8.24
N VAL A 113 -5.81 -1.80 8.02
CA VAL A 113 -5.07 -1.16 6.93
C VAL A 113 -4.51 -2.25 6.03
N ILE A 114 -4.97 -2.31 4.78
CA ILE A 114 -4.41 -3.22 3.79
C ILE A 114 -3.57 -2.46 2.77
N ILE A 115 -2.39 -2.97 2.46
CA ILE A 115 -1.47 -2.41 1.48
C ILE A 115 -1.26 -3.42 0.35
N PHE A 116 -1.77 -3.12 -0.83
CA PHE A 116 -1.43 -3.83 -2.05
C PHE A 116 -0.17 -3.21 -2.66
N LEU A 117 0.95 -3.89 -2.49
CA LEU A 117 2.25 -3.49 -3.04
C LEU A 117 2.49 -4.22 -4.36
N GLN A 118 2.43 -3.50 -5.47
CA GLN A 118 2.81 -4.00 -6.78
C GLN A 118 4.29 -3.70 -7.01
N ASP A 119 5.14 -4.67 -6.63
CA ASP A 119 6.59 -4.54 -6.65
C ASP A 119 7.17 -4.94 -8.00
N THR A 120 6.94 -6.18 -8.40
CA THR A 120 7.41 -6.73 -9.68
C THR A 120 6.34 -6.74 -10.76
N VAL A 121 5.06 -6.65 -10.37
CA VAL A 121 3.94 -6.61 -11.31
C VAL A 121 3.78 -5.20 -11.87
N SER A 122 3.85 -5.09 -13.19
CA SER A 122 3.62 -3.81 -13.88
C SER A 122 2.14 -3.43 -13.87
N VAL A 123 1.85 -2.22 -13.39
CA VAL A 123 0.53 -1.63 -13.41
C VAL A 123 0.46 -0.58 -14.51
N ASP A 124 -0.12 -0.94 -15.67
CA ASP A 124 -0.33 0.00 -16.76
C ASP A 124 -1.59 0.83 -16.54
N ALA A 125 -1.48 1.80 -15.65
CA ALA A 125 -2.56 2.72 -15.31
C ALA A 125 -3.01 3.62 -16.49
N LYS A 126 -2.15 3.80 -17.50
CA LYS A 126 -2.43 4.72 -18.62
C LYS A 126 -3.19 4.03 -19.75
N ARG A 127 -2.87 2.78 -20.05
CA ARG A 127 -3.40 2.05 -21.22
C ARG A 127 -4.47 1.01 -20.86
N SER A 128 -4.34 0.36 -19.72
CA SER A 128 -5.25 -0.70 -19.33
C SER A 128 -6.55 -0.16 -18.71
N ALA A 129 -7.68 -0.42 -19.36
CA ALA A 129 -9.01 -0.09 -18.82
C ALA A 129 -9.30 -0.83 -17.49
N LYS A 130 -8.77 -2.06 -17.34
CA LYS A 130 -8.89 -2.83 -16.09
C LYS A 130 -8.19 -2.12 -14.93
N TYR A 131 -6.92 -1.72 -15.10
CA TYR A 131 -6.19 -1.01 -14.05
C TYR A 131 -6.78 0.36 -13.73
N LYS A 132 -7.31 1.08 -14.73
CA LYS A 132 -8.09 2.31 -14.46
C LYS A 132 -9.28 2.05 -13.54
N SER A 133 -10.01 0.96 -13.79
CA SER A 133 -11.15 0.57 -12.95
C SER A 133 -10.71 0.15 -11.55
N ILE A 134 -9.63 -0.62 -11.42
CA ILE A 134 -9.07 -1.03 -10.13
C ILE A 134 -8.61 0.20 -9.32
N ILE A 135 -7.86 1.10 -9.94
CA ILE A 135 -7.40 2.34 -9.33
C ILE A 135 -8.59 3.17 -8.84
N ALA A 136 -9.65 3.27 -9.65
CA ALA A 136 -10.87 3.98 -9.25
C ALA A 136 -11.53 3.37 -8.00
N GLN A 137 -11.46 2.05 -7.80
CA GLN A 137 -11.94 1.41 -6.56
C GLN A 137 -11.11 1.82 -5.35
N PHE A 138 -9.77 1.81 -5.48
CA PHE A 138 -8.90 2.30 -4.40
C PHE A 138 -9.11 3.78 -4.11
N GLN A 139 -9.29 4.63 -5.11
CA GLN A 139 -9.61 6.05 -4.92
C GLN A 139 -10.95 6.27 -4.23
N LYS A 140 -11.89 5.34 -4.39
CA LYS A 140 -13.23 5.42 -3.79
C LYS A 140 -13.25 4.95 -2.33
N TYR A 141 -12.54 3.87 -2.01
CA TYR A 141 -12.58 3.18 -0.71
C TYR A 141 -11.31 3.25 0.11
N GLY A 142 -10.28 3.88 -0.41
CA GLY A 142 -8.98 4.03 0.20
C GLY A 142 -8.13 5.04 -0.55
N ALA A 143 -6.87 4.70 -0.83
CA ALA A 143 -5.95 5.56 -1.58
C ALA A 143 -5.11 4.78 -2.60
N GLU A 144 -4.69 5.46 -3.65
CA GLU A 144 -3.66 4.96 -4.56
C GLU A 144 -2.44 5.88 -4.53
N ILE A 145 -1.26 5.29 -4.66
CA ILE A 145 0.02 5.98 -4.64
C ILE A 145 0.87 5.44 -5.78
N CYS A 146 1.16 6.29 -6.74
CA CYS A 146 2.02 5.95 -7.87
C CYS A 146 3.40 6.56 -7.68
N PHE A 147 4.43 5.73 -7.72
CA PHE A 147 5.83 6.17 -7.73
C PHE A 147 6.40 6.00 -9.12
N ASP A 148 6.07 6.93 -10.02
CA ASP A 148 6.65 7.01 -11.34
C ASP A 148 8.15 7.32 -11.24
N ARG A 149 8.88 7.02 -12.32
CA ARG A 149 10.32 7.27 -12.42
C ARG A 149 10.65 8.72 -12.10
N LEU A 150 11.56 8.89 -11.15
CA LEU A 150 12.01 10.20 -10.73
C LEU A 150 13.05 10.77 -11.71
N ASP A 151 13.01 12.08 -11.89
CA ASP A 151 14.08 12.80 -12.56
C ASP A 151 15.36 12.86 -11.69
N VAL A 152 16.49 13.14 -12.33
CA VAL A 152 17.81 13.22 -11.65
C VAL A 152 17.80 14.22 -10.50
N THR A 153 17.11 15.34 -10.65
CA THR A 153 17.03 16.40 -9.62
C THR A 153 16.29 15.90 -8.38
N SER A 154 15.19 15.20 -8.55
CA SER A 154 14.41 14.62 -7.46
C SER A 154 15.17 13.50 -6.76
N LEU A 155 15.85 12.62 -7.52
CA LEU A 155 16.73 11.58 -6.98
C LEU A 155 17.86 12.19 -6.14
N THR A 156 18.53 13.23 -6.64
CA THR A 156 19.61 13.91 -5.92
C THR A 156 19.10 14.48 -4.59
N LYS A 157 17.93 15.12 -4.57
CA LYS A 157 17.35 15.65 -3.32
C LYS A 157 17.05 14.55 -2.31
N ILE A 158 16.54 13.41 -2.75
CA ILE A 158 16.26 12.26 -1.88
C ILE A 158 17.56 11.71 -1.28
N ILE A 159 18.58 11.52 -2.11
CA ILE A 159 19.89 11.02 -1.68
C ILE A 159 20.51 11.98 -0.66
N MET A 160 20.57 13.26 -0.97
CA MET A 160 21.14 14.28 -0.06
C MET A 160 20.38 14.36 1.27
N SER A 161 19.05 14.33 1.23
CA SER A 161 18.22 14.32 2.44
C SER A 161 18.43 13.06 3.27
N GLY A 162 18.55 11.90 2.62
CA GLY A 162 18.82 10.63 3.30
C GLY A 162 20.20 10.58 3.93
N ALA A 163 21.22 11.11 3.25
CA ALA A 163 22.59 11.20 3.75
C ALA A 163 22.68 12.16 4.96
N ALA A 164 22.07 13.35 4.86
CA ALA A 164 22.05 14.33 5.94
C ALA A 164 21.40 13.76 7.22
N LYS A 165 20.30 13.02 7.09
CA LYS A 165 19.65 12.36 8.25
C LYS A 165 20.51 11.29 8.92
N ARG A 166 21.49 10.74 8.21
CA ARG A 166 22.43 9.74 8.70
C ARG A 166 23.78 10.34 9.08
N GLY A 167 23.90 11.67 9.07
CA GLY A 167 25.14 12.39 9.39
C GLY A 167 26.23 12.27 8.32
N CYS A 168 25.87 11.87 7.09
CA CYS A 168 26.80 11.79 5.97
C CYS A 168 26.70 13.04 5.10
N ASN A 169 27.85 13.68 4.83
CA ASN A 169 27.97 14.73 3.81
C ASN A 169 28.35 14.08 2.49
N ILE A 170 27.57 14.36 1.46
CA ILE A 170 27.88 13.96 0.07
C ILE A 170 28.22 15.20 -0.73
#